data_f602d9f9e2205f23f5bf5fd11b0f2283
#
_entry.id   f602d9f9e2205f23f5bf5fd11b0f2283
#
_cell.length_a   1.000
_cell.length_b   1.000
_cell.length_c   1.000
_cell.angle_alpha   90.00
_cell.angle_beta   90.00
_cell.angle_gamma   90.00
#
_symmetry.space_group_name_H-M   'P 1'
#
loop_
_entity.id
_entity.type
_entity.pdbx_description
1 polymer ?
#
loop_
_entity_poly.entity_id
_entity_poly.type
_entity_poly.pdbx_seq_one_letter_code
_entity_poly.pdbx_strand_id
1 'polypeptide(L)'
;MAIRFDKEVWDRLLHRTKKTAAGAAEAAKTGAAIVGQKAEETLACAKLRASIRELKGEIDRQLRAAGSLVYATHQGSPSDSDELQTILERLDALNRDLSDAQRELKILKGALFCDVCGAENAATNVYCQECGQPLSRL
;
A
#
# COMPACT_ATOMS: atom_id res chain seq x y z
N MET A 1 -29.96 -62.40 -10.45
CA MET A 1 -28.59 -62.20 -9.94
C MET A 1 -28.59 -60.99 -9.03
N ALA A 2 -28.55 -61.19 -7.71
CA ALA A 2 -28.50 -60.06 -6.75
C ALA A 2 -27.02 -59.66 -6.58
N ILE A 3 -26.68 -58.45 -6.97
CA ILE A 3 -25.34 -57.87 -6.73
C ILE A 3 -25.25 -57.63 -5.23
N ARG A 4 -24.52 -58.47 -4.51
CA ARG A 4 -24.15 -58.26 -3.12
C ARG A 4 -23.16 -57.06 -3.11
N PHE A 5 -23.66 -55.92 -2.76
CA PHE A 5 -22.79 -54.76 -2.48
C PHE A 5 -22.05 -55.03 -1.19
N ASP A 6 -20.73 -55.16 -1.28
CA ASP A 6 -19.85 -55.43 -0.13
C ASP A 6 -19.77 -54.17 0.74
N LYS A 7 -20.11 -54.31 2.01
CA LYS A 7 -20.13 -53.23 3.02
C LYS A 7 -18.78 -52.51 3.09
N GLU A 8 -17.69 -53.23 2.92
CA GLU A 8 -16.32 -52.67 2.90
C GLU A 8 -16.05 -51.76 1.69
N VAL A 9 -16.71 -51.97 0.59
CA VAL A 9 -16.61 -51.09 -0.61
C VAL A 9 -17.35 -49.79 -0.34
N TRP A 10 -18.52 -49.86 0.30
CA TRP A 10 -19.29 -48.68 0.71
C TRP A 10 -18.57 -47.85 1.76
N ASP A 11 -17.98 -48.46 2.76
CA ASP A 11 -17.21 -47.73 3.80
C ASP A 11 -15.97 -47.02 3.21
N ARG A 12 -15.28 -47.68 2.26
CA ARG A 12 -14.16 -47.06 1.54
C ARG A 12 -14.57 -45.88 0.66
N LEU A 13 -15.71 -45.98 -0.03
CA LEU A 13 -16.29 -44.90 -0.85
C LEU A 13 -16.73 -43.72 0.04
N LEU A 14 -17.41 -43.96 1.16
CA LEU A 14 -17.82 -42.93 2.10
C LEU A 14 -16.64 -42.23 2.76
N HIS A 15 -15.58 -42.96 3.11
CA HIS A 15 -14.33 -42.36 3.63
C HIS A 15 -13.65 -41.47 2.60
N ARG A 16 -13.64 -41.91 1.33
CA ARG A 16 -13.03 -41.13 0.24
C ARG A 16 -13.81 -39.84 -0.07
N THR A 17 -15.14 -39.90 -0.08
CA THR A 17 -15.99 -38.72 -0.27
C THR A 17 -15.92 -37.73 0.89
N LYS A 18 -15.86 -38.22 2.13
CA LYS A 18 -15.65 -37.34 3.31
C LYS A 18 -14.30 -36.62 3.27
N LYS A 19 -13.23 -37.32 2.86
CA LYS A 19 -11.88 -36.75 2.77
C LYS A 19 -11.78 -35.68 1.65
N THR A 20 -12.45 -35.92 0.50
CA THR A 20 -12.52 -34.93 -0.59
C THR A 20 -13.40 -33.73 -0.23
N ALA A 21 -14.51 -33.92 0.48
CA ALA A 21 -15.38 -32.84 0.94
C ALA A 21 -14.67 -31.94 1.99
N ALA A 22 -13.92 -32.55 2.92
CA ALA A 22 -13.12 -31.81 3.89
C ALA A 22 -12.01 -30.99 3.21
N GLY A 23 -11.32 -31.56 2.21
CA GLY A 23 -10.31 -30.86 1.43
C GLY A 23 -10.88 -29.70 0.60
N ALA A 24 -12.08 -29.87 0.02
CA ALA A 24 -12.76 -28.81 -0.71
C ALA A 24 -13.23 -27.67 0.21
N ALA A 25 -13.70 -27.98 1.41
CA ALA A 25 -14.07 -26.96 2.41
C ALA A 25 -12.87 -26.15 2.90
N GLU A 26 -11.72 -26.80 3.11
CA GLU A 26 -10.49 -26.13 3.50
C GLU A 26 -9.92 -25.24 2.38
N ALA A 27 -9.95 -25.73 1.14
CA ALA A 27 -9.58 -24.94 -0.03
C ALA A 27 -10.50 -23.72 -0.22
N ALA A 28 -11.80 -23.86 0.04
CA ALA A 28 -12.75 -22.76 -0.03
C ALA A 28 -12.49 -21.69 1.07
N LYS A 29 -12.16 -22.12 2.29
CA LYS A 29 -11.78 -21.22 3.39
C LYS A 29 -10.50 -20.46 3.06
N THR A 30 -9.49 -21.17 2.56
CA THR A 30 -8.21 -20.54 2.15
C THR A 30 -8.42 -19.56 1.00
N GLY A 31 -9.23 -19.92 0.01
CA GLY A 31 -9.59 -19.04 -1.10
C GLY A 31 -10.34 -17.79 -0.63
N ALA A 32 -11.31 -17.92 0.28
CA ALA A 32 -12.04 -16.79 0.84
C ALA A 32 -11.14 -15.85 1.65
N ALA A 33 -10.18 -16.38 2.42
CA ALA A 33 -9.22 -15.60 3.17
C ALA A 33 -8.29 -14.81 2.23
N ILE A 34 -7.79 -15.42 1.15
CA ILE A 34 -6.94 -14.75 0.15
C ILE A 34 -7.69 -13.62 -0.56
N VAL A 35 -8.97 -13.86 -0.92
CA VAL A 35 -9.81 -12.83 -1.56
C VAL A 35 -10.09 -11.67 -0.60
N GLY A 36 -10.35 -11.96 0.67
CA GLY A 36 -10.54 -10.95 1.71
C GLY A 36 -9.30 -10.06 1.88
N GLN A 37 -8.13 -10.67 2.00
CA GLN A 37 -6.86 -9.97 2.14
C GLN A 37 -6.55 -9.06 0.94
N LYS A 38 -6.76 -9.55 -0.29
CA LYS A 38 -6.61 -8.73 -1.50
C LYS A 38 -7.60 -7.57 -1.58
N ALA A 39 -8.82 -7.74 -1.08
CA ALA A 39 -9.81 -6.67 -1.03
C ALA A 39 -9.39 -5.58 -0.04
N GLU A 40 -8.85 -5.94 1.13
CA GLU A 40 -8.32 -5.00 2.13
C GLU A 40 -7.11 -4.23 1.59
N GLU A 41 -6.15 -4.89 0.94
CA GLU A 41 -5.00 -4.25 0.30
C GLU A 41 -5.43 -3.26 -0.80
N THR A 42 -6.42 -3.64 -1.60
CA THR A 42 -6.97 -2.77 -2.65
C THR A 42 -7.62 -1.52 -2.06
N LEU A 43 -8.38 -1.67 -0.97
CA LEU A 43 -9.02 -0.57 -0.26
C LEU A 43 -7.98 0.36 0.39
N ALA A 44 -6.93 -0.19 1.00
CA ALA A 44 -5.82 0.56 1.57
C ALA A 44 -5.09 1.39 0.50
N CYS A 45 -4.77 0.79 -0.66
CA CYS A 45 -4.21 1.51 -1.79
C CYS A 45 -5.11 2.63 -2.31
N ALA A 46 -6.44 2.41 -2.34
CA ALA A 46 -7.40 3.43 -2.78
C ALA A 46 -7.44 4.62 -1.80
N LYS A 47 -7.44 4.36 -0.49
CA LYS A 47 -7.39 5.39 0.56
C LYS A 47 -6.11 6.22 0.46
N LEU A 48 -4.94 5.59 0.33
CA LEU A 48 -3.66 6.28 0.18
C LEU A 48 -3.61 7.14 -1.08
N ARG A 49 -4.13 6.66 -2.22
CA ARG A 49 -4.21 7.46 -3.44
C ARG A 49 -5.13 8.69 -3.27
N ALA A 50 -6.21 8.56 -2.51
CA ALA A 50 -7.08 9.68 -2.18
C ALA A 50 -6.34 10.71 -1.30
N SER A 51 -5.67 10.27 -0.24
CA SER A 51 -4.86 11.13 0.65
C SER A 51 -3.73 11.84 -0.12
N ILE A 52 -3.01 11.14 -1.00
CA ILE A 52 -1.97 11.74 -1.86
C ILE A 52 -2.54 12.85 -2.75
N ARG A 53 -3.75 12.67 -3.31
CA ARG A 53 -4.39 13.72 -4.10
C ARG A 53 -4.78 14.94 -3.27
N GLU A 54 -5.30 14.70 -2.07
CA GLU A 54 -5.66 15.75 -1.12
C GLU A 54 -4.44 16.56 -0.69
N LEU A 55 -3.34 15.89 -0.29
CA LEU A 55 -2.08 16.51 0.08
C LEU A 55 -1.51 17.36 -1.07
N LYS A 56 -1.52 16.85 -2.31
CA LYS A 56 -1.09 17.62 -3.48
C LYS A 56 -1.96 18.85 -3.72
N GLY A 57 -3.26 18.73 -3.53
CA GLY A 57 -4.19 19.87 -3.64
C GLY A 57 -3.94 20.93 -2.58
N GLU A 58 -3.61 20.51 -1.35
CA GLU A 58 -3.26 21.44 -0.28
C GLU A 58 -1.91 22.14 -0.54
N ILE A 59 -0.89 21.38 -0.96
CA ILE A 59 0.40 21.95 -1.36
C ILE A 59 0.21 23.03 -2.45
N ASP A 60 -0.60 22.75 -3.47
CA ASP A 60 -0.88 23.71 -4.56
C ASP A 60 -1.57 24.96 -4.03
N ARG A 61 -2.51 24.84 -3.08
CA ARG A 61 -3.14 25.99 -2.42
C ARG A 61 -2.12 26.84 -1.63
N GLN A 62 -1.24 26.21 -0.86
CA GLN A 62 -0.22 26.90 -0.07
C GLN A 62 0.83 27.58 -0.97
N LEU A 63 1.25 26.94 -2.06
CA LEU A 63 2.16 27.53 -3.04
C LEU A 63 1.56 28.76 -3.72
N ARG A 64 0.26 28.74 -4.04
CA ARG A 64 -0.43 29.91 -4.59
C ARG A 64 -0.50 31.05 -3.58
N ALA A 65 -0.77 30.75 -2.31
CA ALA A 65 -0.79 31.75 -1.24
C ALA A 65 0.60 32.38 -1.06
N ALA A 66 1.66 31.58 -0.97
CA ALA A 66 3.04 32.07 -0.90
C ALA A 66 3.39 32.93 -2.12
N GLY A 67 3.07 32.45 -3.33
CA GLY A 67 3.29 33.21 -4.58
C GLY A 67 2.55 34.55 -4.60
N SER A 68 1.32 34.59 -4.10
CA SER A 68 0.52 35.81 -3.99
C SER A 68 1.16 36.84 -3.06
N LEU A 69 1.66 36.41 -1.88
CA LEU A 69 2.35 37.27 -0.93
C LEU A 69 3.65 37.83 -1.53
N VAL A 70 4.46 36.99 -2.14
CA VAL A 70 5.72 37.40 -2.80
C VAL A 70 5.44 38.40 -3.91
N TYR A 71 4.42 38.15 -4.71
CA TYR A 71 4.05 39.05 -5.81
C TYR A 71 3.52 40.39 -5.31
N ALA A 72 2.70 40.43 -4.25
CA ALA A 72 2.21 41.63 -3.63
C ALA A 72 3.36 42.47 -3.08
N THR A 73 4.35 41.85 -2.44
CA THR A 73 5.57 42.52 -1.96
C THR A 73 6.37 43.15 -3.12
N HIS A 74 6.49 42.43 -4.25
CA HIS A 74 7.12 42.96 -5.47
C HIS A 74 6.40 44.20 -6.01
N GLN A 75 5.08 44.29 -5.85
CA GLN A 75 4.29 45.46 -6.26
C GLN A 75 4.33 46.62 -5.22
N GLY A 76 5.10 46.51 -4.16
CA GLY A 76 5.28 47.53 -3.14
C GLY A 76 4.31 47.45 -1.94
N SER A 77 3.56 46.36 -1.81
CA SER A 77 2.80 46.08 -0.60
C SER A 77 3.74 45.75 0.56
N PRO A 78 3.40 46.10 1.83
CA PRO A 78 4.22 45.69 2.96
C PRO A 78 4.37 44.17 3.00
N SER A 79 5.60 43.71 3.24
CA SER A 79 5.89 42.26 3.38
C SER A 79 5.35 41.77 4.71
N ASP A 80 4.50 40.74 4.70
CA ASP A 80 4.18 39.95 5.88
C ASP A 80 5.10 38.71 5.92
N SER A 81 6.28 38.91 6.52
CA SER A 81 7.30 37.86 6.62
C SER A 81 6.85 36.69 7.50
N ASP A 82 6.03 36.94 8.51
CA ASP A 82 5.58 35.94 9.47
C ASP A 82 4.50 35.06 8.83
N GLU A 83 3.60 35.64 8.03
CA GLU A 83 2.63 34.89 7.27
C GLU A 83 3.33 33.98 6.22
N LEU A 84 4.28 34.52 5.48
CA LEU A 84 5.07 33.75 4.53
C LEU A 84 5.81 32.60 5.20
N GLN A 85 6.46 32.87 6.35
CA GLN A 85 7.16 31.84 7.13
C GLN A 85 6.20 30.70 7.54
N THR A 86 5.01 31.05 8.04
CA THR A 86 3.98 30.07 8.43
C THR A 86 3.56 29.18 7.25
N ILE A 87 3.38 29.77 6.07
CA ILE A 87 3.04 29.03 4.85
C ILE A 87 4.17 28.07 4.45
N LEU A 88 5.43 28.51 4.52
CA LEU A 88 6.58 27.69 4.18
C LEU A 88 6.74 26.49 5.13
N GLU A 89 6.59 26.70 6.44
CA GLU A 89 6.60 25.63 7.45
C GLU A 89 5.48 24.61 7.21
N ARG A 90 4.30 25.10 6.83
CA ARG A 90 3.18 24.23 6.44
C ARG A 90 3.48 23.43 5.18
N LEU A 91 4.10 24.04 4.18
CA LEU A 91 4.55 23.36 2.97
C LEU A 91 5.55 22.26 3.26
N ASP A 92 6.52 22.51 4.15
CA ASP A 92 7.50 21.50 4.55
C ASP A 92 6.85 20.30 5.24
N ALA A 93 5.85 20.53 6.11
CA ALA A 93 5.09 19.48 6.74
C ALA A 93 4.29 18.66 5.70
N LEU A 94 3.56 19.33 4.81
CA LEU A 94 2.76 18.67 3.76
C LEU A 94 3.62 17.86 2.79
N ASN A 95 4.81 18.34 2.45
CA ASN A 95 5.73 17.58 1.58
C ASN A 95 6.30 16.33 2.27
N ARG A 96 6.54 16.37 3.58
CA ARG A 96 6.89 15.17 4.36
C ARG A 96 5.75 14.17 4.36
N ASP A 97 4.54 14.60 4.70
CA ASP A 97 3.35 13.74 4.71
C ASP A 97 3.09 13.11 3.33
N LEU A 98 3.28 13.88 2.26
CA LEU A 98 3.16 13.39 0.88
C LEU A 98 4.21 12.32 0.57
N SER A 99 5.46 12.54 0.97
CA SER A 99 6.55 11.57 0.77
C SER A 99 6.26 10.26 1.50
N ASP A 100 5.81 10.36 2.76
CA ASP A 100 5.47 9.19 3.57
C ASP A 100 4.29 8.40 2.98
N ALA A 101 3.23 9.07 2.57
CA ALA A 101 2.07 8.43 1.93
C ALA A 101 2.45 7.76 0.59
N GLN A 102 3.33 8.39 -0.19
CA GLN A 102 3.84 7.80 -1.44
C GLN A 102 4.70 6.56 -1.18
N ARG A 103 5.56 6.61 -0.16
CA ARG A 103 6.39 5.47 0.26
C ARG A 103 5.53 4.30 0.72
N GLU A 104 4.53 4.56 1.55
CA GLU A 104 3.59 3.55 2.03
C GLU A 104 2.82 2.90 0.87
N LEU A 105 2.34 3.70 -0.09
CA LEU A 105 1.68 3.18 -1.29
C LEU A 105 2.61 2.27 -2.11
N LYS A 106 3.90 2.58 -2.20
CA LYS A 106 4.89 1.76 -2.90
C LYS A 106 5.16 0.44 -2.18
N ILE A 107 5.26 0.48 -0.84
CA ILE A 107 5.40 -0.73 0.00
C ILE A 107 4.19 -1.65 -0.18
N LEU A 108 2.97 -1.12 -0.12
CA LEU A 108 1.74 -1.89 -0.36
C LEU A 108 1.69 -2.50 -1.77
N LYS A 109 2.37 -1.90 -2.74
CA LYS A 109 2.52 -2.44 -4.09
C LYS A 109 3.69 -3.42 -4.24
N GLY A 110 4.39 -3.74 -3.15
CA GLY A 110 5.48 -4.68 -3.11
C GLY A 110 6.86 -4.09 -3.39
N ALA A 111 7.05 -2.78 -3.31
CA ALA A 111 8.38 -2.20 -3.37
C ALA A 111 9.14 -2.46 -2.06
N LEU A 112 10.43 -2.75 -2.16
CA LEU A 112 11.36 -2.85 -1.03
C LEU A 112 12.23 -1.59 -0.98
N PHE A 113 12.47 -1.07 0.23
CA PHE A 113 13.39 0.04 0.44
C PHE A 113 14.61 -0.46 1.18
N CYS A 114 15.79 -0.08 0.70
CA CYS A 114 17.04 -0.45 1.33
C CYS A 114 17.23 0.29 2.66
N ASP A 115 17.47 -0.46 3.75
CA ASP A 115 17.67 0.12 5.09
C ASP A 115 18.95 0.95 5.19
N VAL A 116 19.92 0.73 4.27
CA VAL A 116 21.22 1.41 4.30
C VAL A 116 21.20 2.71 3.49
N CYS A 117 20.71 2.67 2.25
CA CYS A 117 20.76 3.86 1.35
C CYS A 117 19.37 4.44 1.02
N GLY A 118 18.28 3.82 1.48
CA GLY A 118 16.92 4.27 1.22
C GLY A 118 16.41 4.05 -0.20
N ALA A 119 17.21 3.44 -1.09
CA ALA A 119 16.84 3.24 -2.49
C ALA A 119 15.66 2.28 -2.63
N GLU A 120 14.75 2.60 -3.57
CA GLU A 120 13.63 1.75 -3.95
C GLU A 120 14.09 0.57 -4.81
N ASN A 121 13.61 -0.62 -4.49
CA ASN A 121 13.93 -1.86 -5.18
C ASN A 121 12.66 -2.66 -5.49
N ALA A 122 12.71 -3.50 -6.51
CA ALA A 122 11.61 -4.42 -6.80
C ALA A 122 11.52 -5.52 -5.72
N ALA A 123 10.30 -6.02 -5.46
CA ALA A 123 10.06 -7.10 -4.50
C ALA A 123 10.87 -8.39 -4.78
N THR A 124 11.30 -8.59 -6.01
CA THR A 124 12.10 -9.74 -6.45
C THR A 124 13.58 -9.61 -6.16
N ASN A 125 14.07 -8.39 -5.85
CA ASN A 125 15.47 -8.16 -5.61
C ASN A 125 15.91 -8.76 -4.26
N VAL A 126 17.07 -9.39 -4.24
CA VAL A 126 17.72 -9.94 -3.03
C VAL A 126 18.73 -8.92 -2.48
N TYR A 127 19.32 -8.13 -3.37
CA TYR A 127 20.29 -7.10 -3.06
C TYR A 127 19.84 -5.75 -3.60
N CYS A 128 20.22 -4.68 -2.91
CA CYS A 128 19.95 -3.32 -3.36
C CYS A 128 20.73 -3.02 -4.63
N GLN A 129 20.05 -2.49 -5.65
CA GLN A 129 20.67 -2.15 -6.95
C GLN A 129 21.63 -0.97 -6.86
N GLU A 130 21.46 -0.10 -5.85
CA GLU A 130 22.30 1.10 -5.68
C GLU A 130 23.55 0.83 -4.83
N CYS A 131 23.41 0.15 -3.67
CA CYS A 131 24.54 -0.02 -2.74
C CYS A 131 25.00 -1.47 -2.54
N GLY A 132 24.33 -2.45 -3.15
CA GLY A 132 24.70 -3.86 -3.08
C GLY A 132 24.38 -4.56 -1.75
N GLN A 133 23.76 -3.89 -0.77
CA GLN A 133 23.41 -4.48 0.51
C GLN A 133 22.25 -5.47 0.36
N PRO A 134 22.21 -6.57 1.16
CA PRO A 134 21.07 -7.47 1.21
C PRO A 134 19.81 -6.71 1.62
N LEU A 135 18.70 -7.01 0.97
CA LEU A 135 17.39 -6.43 1.30
C LEU A 135 16.66 -7.31 2.29
N SER A 136 16.23 -6.70 3.41
CA SER A 136 15.40 -7.37 4.41
C SER A 136 13.99 -7.57 3.85
N ARG A 137 13.53 -8.81 3.78
CA ARG A 137 12.13 -9.15 3.50
C ARG A 137 11.43 -9.31 4.84
N LEU A 138 10.44 -8.46 5.13
CA LEU A 138 9.53 -8.60 6.27
C LEU A 138 8.57 -9.77 6.07
#